data_e56bfb6d0b51ea606980ee55e1969702
#
_entry.id   e56bfb6d0b51ea606980ee55e1969702
#
_cell.length_a   1.000
_cell.length_b   1.000
_cell.length_c   1.000
_cell.angle_alpha   90.00
_cell.angle_beta   90.00
_cell.angle_gamma   90.00
#
_symmetry.space_group_name_H-M   'P 1'
#
loop_
_entity.id
_entity.type
_entity.pdbx_description
1 polymer ?
#
loop_
_entity_poly.entity_id
_entity_poly.type
_entity_poly.pdbx_seq_one_letter_code
_entity_poly.pdbx_strand_id
1 'polypeptide(L)'
;MAAKFGFGVLRNDRPDLGLSHTIALGTQALADCGAILYMVADQPLLAAETVSRVAAAWQETPACIVAAAHCGKRGNPCIFPREFFPELLVLTGDTGGSAVIKRHPDRLRTVEVPAAELADVDTPAALASLQEHQ
;
A
#
# COMPACT_ATOMS: atom_id res chain seq x y z
N MET A 1 -17.12 9.60 3.14
CA MET A 1 -17.17 9.18 1.72
C MET A 1 -17.08 7.67 1.54
N ALA A 2 -16.18 6.99 2.23
CA ALA A 2 -16.04 5.52 2.11
C ALA A 2 -17.35 4.78 2.43
N ALA A 3 -18.05 5.17 3.48
CA ALA A 3 -19.32 4.53 3.87
C ALA A 3 -20.40 4.67 2.80
N LYS A 4 -20.34 5.73 1.99
CA LYS A 4 -21.30 6.00 0.91
C LYS A 4 -21.23 4.94 -0.20
N PHE A 5 -20.09 4.27 -0.36
CA PHE A 5 -19.86 3.25 -1.38
C PHE A 5 -19.86 1.84 -0.80
N GLY A 6 -20.35 1.66 0.42
CA GLY A 6 -20.40 0.36 1.06
C GLY A 6 -19.08 -0.11 1.66
N PHE A 7 -18.07 0.76 1.74
CA PHE A 7 -16.80 0.42 2.37
C PHE A 7 -16.92 0.46 3.90
N GLY A 8 -16.20 -0.43 4.57
CA GLY A 8 -16.04 -0.35 6.02
C GLY A 8 -15.15 0.83 6.39
N VAL A 9 -15.41 1.43 7.54
CA VAL A 9 -14.64 2.59 8.02
C VAL A 9 -14.03 2.25 9.38
N LEU A 10 -12.71 2.43 9.48
CA LEU A 10 -11.98 2.36 10.74
C LEU A 10 -11.38 3.73 11.03
N ARG A 11 -11.66 4.23 12.23
CA ARG A 11 -11.12 5.52 12.64
C ARG A 11 -9.84 5.31 13.45
N ASN A 12 -8.79 6.05 13.09
CA ASN A 12 -7.58 6.08 13.88
C ASN A 12 -7.68 7.22 14.89
N ASP A 13 -7.92 6.88 16.17
CA ASP A 13 -8.04 7.85 17.25
C ASP A 13 -6.67 8.28 17.81
N ARG A 14 -5.59 7.65 17.36
CA ARG A 14 -4.24 7.95 17.82
C ARG A 14 -3.28 8.18 16.64
N PRO A 15 -3.52 9.23 15.82
CA PRO A 15 -2.64 9.51 14.69
C PRO A 15 -1.22 9.89 15.11
N ASP A 16 -1.05 10.29 16.36
CA ASP A 16 0.25 10.59 16.96
C ASP A 16 1.16 9.35 17.08
N LEU A 17 0.60 8.14 17.01
CA LEU A 17 1.37 6.91 17.05
C LEU A 17 2.02 6.55 15.71
N GLY A 18 1.77 7.35 14.67
CA GLY A 18 2.42 7.23 13.38
C GLY A 18 1.78 6.24 12.42
N LEU A 19 2.41 6.04 11.28
CA LEU A 19 1.93 5.18 10.19
C LEU A 19 1.71 3.74 10.64
N SER A 20 2.59 3.22 11.50
CA SER A 20 2.51 1.84 11.97
C SER A 20 1.19 1.54 12.69
N HIS A 21 0.65 2.52 13.41
CA HIS A 21 -0.63 2.34 14.11
C HIS A 21 -1.79 2.19 13.12
N THR A 22 -1.80 3.01 12.07
CA THR A 22 -2.80 2.91 11.01
C THR A 22 -2.74 1.55 10.32
N ILE A 23 -1.54 1.08 10.00
CA ILE A 23 -1.34 -0.24 9.39
C ILE A 23 -1.83 -1.34 10.33
N ALA A 24 -1.51 -1.26 11.62
CA ALA A 24 -1.93 -2.26 12.59
C ALA A 24 -3.46 -2.34 12.70
N LEU A 25 -4.15 -1.19 12.73
CA LEU A 25 -5.60 -1.16 12.79
C LEU A 25 -6.23 -1.86 11.59
N GLY A 26 -5.77 -1.55 10.38
CA GLY A 26 -6.27 -2.19 9.16
C GLY A 26 -5.96 -3.67 9.12
N THR A 27 -4.75 -4.05 9.53
CA THR A 27 -4.31 -5.45 9.53
C THR A 27 -5.14 -6.28 10.51
N GLN A 28 -5.41 -5.74 11.70
CA GLN A 28 -6.26 -6.42 12.70
C GLN A 28 -7.68 -6.62 12.18
N ALA A 29 -8.23 -5.59 11.52
CA ALA A 29 -9.59 -5.65 11.00
C ALA A 29 -9.75 -6.72 9.91
N LEU A 30 -8.70 -7.00 9.15
CA LEU A 30 -8.70 -7.94 8.04
C LEU A 30 -7.83 -9.18 8.32
N ALA A 31 -7.60 -9.49 9.59
CA ALA A 31 -6.69 -10.58 10.00
C ALA A 31 -7.11 -11.96 9.46
N ASP A 32 -8.38 -12.15 9.13
CA ASP A 32 -8.90 -13.43 8.61
C ASP A 32 -8.70 -13.57 7.09
N CYS A 33 -8.25 -12.52 6.41
CA CYS A 33 -8.00 -12.57 4.97
C CYS A 33 -6.70 -13.31 4.67
N GLY A 34 -6.59 -13.89 3.47
CA GLY A 34 -5.36 -14.56 3.02
C GLY A 34 -4.24 -13.58 2.70
N ALA A 35 -4.60 -12.36 2.33
CA ALA A 35 -3.68 -11.27 2.03
C ALA A 35 -4.41 -9.94 2.12
N ILE A 36 -3.67 -8.86 2.29
CA ILE A 36 -4.21 -7.50 2.32
C ILE A 36 -3.46 -6.64 1.31
N LEU A 37 -4.21 -5.92 0.49
CA LEU A 37 -3.66 -4.91 -0.41
C LEU A 37 -3.73 -3.55 0.30
N TYR A 38 -2.58 -2.91 0.45
CA TYR A 38 -2.47 -1.59 1.06
C TYR A 38 -2.29 -0.54 -0.02
N MET A 39 -3.12 0.50 0.04
CA MET A 39 -3.07 1.66 -0.85
C MET A 39 -3.05 2.93 -0.02
N VAL A 40 -2.58 4.00 -0.64
CA VAL A 40 -2.65 5.34 -0.04
C VAL A 40 -3.57 6.23 -0.88
N ALA A 41 -4.16 7.23 -0.24
CA ALA A 41 -5.12 8.10 -0.92
C ALA A 41 -4.46 9.22 -1.74
N ASP A 42 -3.16 9.43 -1.59
CA ASP A 42 -2.44 10.54 -2.20
C ASP A 42 -1.72 10.21 -3.50
N GLN A 43 -2.10 9.11 -4.16
CA GLN A 43 -1.62 8.75 -5.51
C GLN A 43 -2.75 8.96 -6.53
N PRO A 44 -3.00 10.20 -6.97
CA PRO A 44 -4.19 10.50 -7.79
C PRO A 44 -4.14 9.94 -9.20
N LEU A 45 -2.98 9.59 -9.72
CA LEU A 45 -2.82 9.04 -11.06
C LEU A 45 -2.74 7.52 -11.06
N LEU A 46 -2.91 6.87 -9.91
CA LEU A 46 -2.92 5.41 -9.83
C LEU A 46 -4.10 4.85 -10.63
N ALA A 47 -3.80 3.97 -11.59
CA ALA A 47 -4.82 3.36 -12.43
C ALA A 47 -5.43 2.13 -11.75
N ALA A 48 -6.74 1.92 -11.95
CA ALA A 48 -7.42 0.72 -11.46
C ALA A 48 -6.80 -0.55 -12.04
N GLU A 49 -6.35 -0.50 -13.30
CA GLU A 49 -5.66 -1.61 -13.94
C GLU A 49 -4.41 -2.03 -13.20
N THR A 50 -3.65 -1.06 -12.66
CA THR A 50 -2.45 -1.35 -11.88
C THR A 50 -2.79 -2.13 -10.61
N VAL A 51 -3.86 -1.75 -9.92
CA VAL A 51 -4.33 -2.48 -8.74
C VAL A 51 -4.66 -3.93 -9.11
N SER A 52 -5.36 -4.12 -10.23
CA SER A 52 -5.70 -5.47 -10.72
C SER A 52 -4.46 -6.28 -11.08
N ARG A 53 -3.45 -5.65 -11.67
CA ARG A 53 -2.19 -6.31 -12.03
C ARG A 53 -1.42 -6.76 -10.79
N VAL A 54 -1.38 -5.93 -9.76
CA VAL A 54 -0.73 -6.28 -8.50
C VAL A 54 -1.45 -7.46 -7.85
N ALA A 55 -2.78 -7.45 -7.83
CA ALA A 55 -3.58 -8.54 -7.29
C ALA A 55 -3.35 -9.84 -8.06
N ALA A 56 -3.33 -9.76 -9.41
CA ALA A 56 -3.10 -10.93 -10.26
C ALA A 56 -1.70 -11.51 -10.04
N ALA A 57 -0.69 -10.66 -9.89
CA ALA A 57 0.67 -11.10 -9.62
C ALA A 57 0.77 -11.84 -8.28
N TRP A 58 0.04 -11.36 -7.26
CA TRP A 58 -0.02 -12.06 -5.99
C TRP A 58 -0.69 -13.44 -6.13
N GLN A 59 -1.76 -13.53 -6.91
CA GLN A 59 -2.44 -14.81 -7.14
C GLN A 59 -1.54 -15.85 -7.79
N GLU A 60 -0.60 -15.40 -8.64
CA GLU A 60 0.40 -16.28 -9.26
C GLU A 60 1.49 -16.72 -8.27
N THR A 61 1.81 -15.87 -7.30
CA THR A 61 2.88 -16.12 -6.31
C THR A 61 2.39 -15.75 -4.91
N PRO A 62 1.43 -16.51 -4.35
CA PRO A 62 0.77 -16.12 -3.09
C PRO A 62 1.68 -16.13 -1.86
N ALA A 63 2.87 -16.71 -1.97
CA ALA A 63 3.85 -16.66 -0.88
C ALA A 63 4.70 -15.38 -0.90
N CYS A 64 4.57 -14.54 -1.93
CA CYS A 64 5.37 -13.33 -2.09
C CYS A 64 4.62 -12.08 -1.67
N ILE A 65 5.38 -11.08 -1.20
CA ILE A 65 4.90 -9.71 -1.09
C ILE A 65 4.98 -9.13 -2.51
N VAL A 66 3.91 -8.47 -2.98
CA VAL A 66 3.87 -7.87 -4.32
C VAL A 66 3.71 -6.37 -4.19
N ALA A 67 4.57 -5.62 -4.87
CA ALA A 67 4.55 -4.15 -4.82
C ALA A 67 4.65 -3.56 -6.22
N ALA A 68 3.93 -2.48 -6.45
CA ALA A 68 4.12 -1.66 -7.64
C ALA A 68 5.48 -0.97 -7.55
N ALA A 69 6.19 -0.86 -8.67
CA ALA A 69 7.51 -0.24 -8.70
C ALA A 69 7.77 0.41 -10.06
N HIS A 70 8.66 1.39 -10.06
CA HIS A 70 9.16 1.98 -11.29
C HIS A 70 10.68 2.04 -11.24
N CYS A 71 11.34 1.36 -12.17
CA CYS A 71 12.81 1.30 -12.26
C CYS A 71 13.46 0.96 -10.92
N GLY A 72 12.91 -0.02 -10.21
CA GLY A 72 13.43 -0.50 -8.94
C GLY A 72 12.99 0.30 -7.71
N LYS A 73 12.30 1.42 -7.91
CA LYS A 73 11.78 2.21 -6.80
C LYS A 73 10.35 1.75 -6.48
N ARG A 74 10.18 1.17 -5.28
CA ARG A 74 8.88 0.64 -4.84
C ARG A 74 7.95 1.75 -4.40
N GLY A 75 6.63 1.48 -4.57
CA GLY A 75 5.57 2.36 -4.11
C GLY A 75 4.34 1.54 -3.73
N ASN A 76 3.20 2.19 -3.72
CA ASN A 76 1.92 1.55 -3.47
C ASN A 76 1.13 1.45 -4.79
N PRO A 77 0.21 0.50 -4.93
CA PRO A 77 -0.26 -0.47 -3.94
C PRO A 77 0.73 -1.60 -3.68
N CYS A 78 0.56 -2.24 -2.54
CA CYS A 78 1.42 -3.33 -2.10
C CYS A 78 0.55 -4.38 -1.41
N ILE A 79 0.79 -5.67 -1.72
CA ILE A 79 0.06 -6.79 -1.11
C ILE A 79 0.99 -7.56 -0.18
N PHE A 80 0.51 -7.82 1.05
CA PHE A 80 1.19 -8.67 2.01
C PHE A 80 0.36 -9.92 2.28
N PRO A 81 0.94 -11.12 2.08
CA PRO A 81 0.29 -12.38 2.49
C PRO A 81 0.13 -12.44 4.02
N ARG A 82 -0.80 -13.28 4.46
CA ARG A 82 -1.12 -13.45 5.88
C ARG A 82 0.10 -13.76 6.75
N GLU A 83 1.07 -14.49 6.23
CA GLU A 83 2.25 -14.87 7.01
C GLU A 83 3.08 -13.67 7.49
N PHE A 84 2.92 -12.49 6.86
CA PHE A 84 3.61 -11.27 7.24
C PHE A 84 2.80 -10.37 8.18
N PHE A 85 1.54 -10.71 8.44
CA PHE A 85 0.69 -9.90 9.33
C PHE A 85 1.30 -9.69 10.72
N PRO A 86 1.89 -10.73 11.38
CA PRO A 86 2.51 -10.50 12.68
C PRO A 86 3.59 -9.44 12.65
N GLU A 87 4.38 -9.36 11.56
CA GLU A 87 5.43 -8.33 11.44
C GLU A 87 4.83 -6.94 11.23
N LEU A 88 3.71 -6.85 10.50
CA LEU A 88 3.02 -5.57 10.31
C LEU A 88 2.40 -5.06 11.60
N LEU A 89 1.95 -5.97 12.47
CA LEU A 89 1.30 -5.62 13.73
C LEU A 89 2.27 -5.11 14.80
N VAL A 90 3.56 -5.38 14.65
CA VAL A 90 4.58 -4.96 15.64
C VAL A 90 5.44 -3.79 15.16
N LEU A 91 5.12 -3.20 14.01
CA LEU A 91 5.79 -1.98 13.56
C LEU A 91 5.53 -0.83 14.53
N THR A 92 6.46 0.12 14.62
CA THR A 92 6.36 1.27 15.52
C THR A 92 6.64 2.58 14.79
N GLY A 93 6.06 3.68 15.30
CA GLY A 93 6.30 5.03 14.78
C GLY A 93 5.83 5.19 13.35
N ASP A 94 6.61 5.90 12.54
CA ASP A 94 6.30 6.15 11.14
C ASP A 94 6.85 5.05 10.21
N THR A 95 7.19 3.90 10.76
CA THR A 95 7.65 2.75 9.99
C THR A 95 6.47 2.09 9.28
N GLY A 96 6.61 1.86 7.98
CA GLY A 96 5.59 1.21 7.16
C GLY A 96 6.00 -0.17 6.68
N GLY A 97 5.23 -0.71 5.75
CA GLY A 97 5.46 -2.04 5.18
C GLY A 97 6.82 -2.21 4.53
N SER A 98 7.47 -1.11 4.14
CA SER A 98 8.81 -1.14 3.56
C SER A 98 9.83 -1.82 4.50
N ALA A 99 9.66 -1.67 5.82
CA ALA A 99 10.54 -2.31 6.79
C ALA A 99 10.41 -3.84 6.75
N VAL A 100 9.18 -4.33 6.55
CA VAL A 100 8.92 -5.77 6.40
C VAL A 100 9.55 -6.29 5.10
N ILE A 101 9.37 -5.56 4.00
CA ILE A 101 9.94 -5.94 2.70
C ILE A 101 11.46 -6.05 2.78
N LYS A 102 12.12 -5.13 3.46
CA LYS A 102 13.59 -5.14 3.60
C LYS A 102 14.12 -6.35 4.34
N ARG A 103 13.31 -6.96 5.22
CA ARG A 103 13.67 -8.18 5.93
C ARG A 103 13.54 -9.43 5.06
N HIS A 104 12.76 -9.35 3.97
CA HIS A 104 12.43 -10.48 3.13
C HIS A 104 12.64 -10.17 1.64
N PRO A 105 13.86 -9.79 1.23
CA PRO A 105 14.10 -9.41 -0.17
C PRO A 105 13.87 -10.54 -1.16
N ASP A 106 14.02 -11.78 -0.72
CA ASP A 106 13.79 -12.99 -1.51
C ASP A 106 12.30 -13.31 -1.68
N ARG A 107 11.43 -12.64 -0.93
CA ARG A 107 9.98 -12.84 -0.97
C ARG A 107 9.27 -11.66 -1.66
N LEU A 108 9.98 -10.77 -2.29
CA LEU A 108 9.43 -9.60 -2.97
C LEU A 108 9.30 -9.86 -4.46
N ARG A 109 8.11 -9.59 -5.00
CA ARG A 109 7.85 -9.50 -6.43
C ARG A 109 7.37 -8.09 -6.74
N THR A 110 7.90 -7.48 -7.79
CA THR A 110 7.48 -6.14 -8.21
C THR A 110 6.69 -6.19 -9.51
N VAL A 111 5.77 -5.24 -9.68
CA VAL A 111 5.02 -5.02 -10.91
C VAL A 111 5.42 -3.66 -11.44
N GLU A 112 6.01 -3.62 -12.63
CA GLU A 112 6.47 -2.37 -13.23
C GLU A 112 5.29 -1.50 -13.62
N VAL A 113 5.30 -0.22 -13.22
CA VAL A 113 4.26 0.76 -13.50
C VAL A 113 4.89 2.08 -13.91
N PRO A 114 4.15 2.98 -14.59
CA PRO A 114 4.66 4.33 -14.89
C PRO A 114 4.95 5.11 -13.61
N ALA A 115 6.00 5.93 -13.65
CA ALA A 115 6.41 6.74 -12.51
C ALA A 115 5.27 7.65 -12.01
N ALA A 116 4.46 8.19 -12.93
CA ALA A 116 3.36 9.08 -12.58
C ALA A 116 2.33 8.43 -11.67
N GLU A 117 2.14 7.10 -11.77
CA GLU A 117 1.16 6.39 -10.94
C GLU A 117 1.61 6.29 -9.48
N LEU A 118 2.92 6.38 -9.22
CA LEU A 118 3.49 6.31 -7.88
C LEU A 118 3.68 7.70 -7.24
N ALA A 119 3.38 8.77 -7.98
CA ALA A 119 3.60 10.13 -7.50
C ALA A 119 2.59 10.50 -6.42
N ASP A 120 3.09 11.05 -5.32
CA ASP A 120 2.29 11.55 -4.21
C ASP A 120 1.92 13.02 -4.42
N VAL A 121 0.81 13.45 -3.84
CA VAL A 121 0.42 14.87 -3.83
C VAL A 121 0.59 15.38 -2.39
N ASP A 122 1.83 15.61 -2.01
CA ASP A 122 2.17 16.07 -0.66
C ASP A 122 2.67 17.52 -0.63
N THR A 123 2.81 18.17 -1.81
CA THR A 123 3.26 19.55 -1.91
C THR A 123 2.39 20.32 -2.91
N PRO A 124 2.27 21.65 -2.76
CA PRO A 124 1.55 22.47 -3.75
C PRO A 124 2.17 22.37 -5.16
N ALA A 125 3.48 22.25 -5.26
CA ALA A 125 4.16 22.10 -6.55
C ALA A 125 3.77 20.79 -7.25
N ALA A 126 3.71 19.69 -6.50
CA ALA A 126 3.29 18.40 -7.04
C ALA A 126 1.84 18.45 -7.52
N LEU A 127 0.95 19.11 -6.76
CA LEU A 127 -0.45 19.26 -7.14
C LEU A 127 -0.60 20.09 -8.42
N ALA A 128 0.13 21.19 -8.53
CA ALA A 128 0.10 22.04 -9.74
C ALA A 128 0.57 21.26 -10.96
N SER A 129 1.62 20.46 -10.84
CA SER A 129 2.12 19.63 -11.92
C SER A 129 1.09 18.60 -12.39
N LEU A 130 0.36 17.99 -11.46
CA LEU A 130 -0.69 17.04 -11.80
C LEU A 130 -1.86 17.71 -12.51
N GLN A 131 -2.22 18.93 -12.12
CA GLN A 131 -3.31 19.69 -12.77
C GLN A 131 -2.98 20.00 -14.22
N GLU A 132 -1.73 20.24 -14.54
CA GLU A 132 -1.29 20.48 -15.92
C GLU A 132 -1.46 19.26 -16.83
N HIS A 133 -1.50 18.05 -16.27
CA HIS A 133 -1.64 16.81 -17.01
C HIS A 133 -3.10 16.39 -17.19
N GLN A 134 -4.01 17.10 -16.58
CA GLN A 134 -5.45 16.87 -16.69
C GLN A 134 -6.07 17.75 -17.79
#